data_e821f895a8a0dc40d32436e959df7c27
#
_entry.id   e821f895a8a0dc40d32436e959df7c27
#
_cell.length_a   1.000
_cell.length_b   1.000
_cell.length_c   1.000
_cell.angle_alpha   90.00
_cell.angle_beta   90.00
_cell.angle_gamma   90.00
#
_symmetry.space_group_name_H-M   'P 1'
#
loop_
_entity.id
_entity.type
_entity.pdbx_description
1 polymer ?
#
loop_
_entity_poly.entity_id
_entity_poly.type
_entity_poly.pdbx_seq_one_letter_code
_entity_poly.pdbx_strand_id
1 'polypeptide(L)'
;MVNNQKSFVMKKYLSIITFLFAALAVTILFGSCVKDTCKHTYSYTLYLPVYKTTAEVRANIKSNPARAIQQPGKIVLLGNYIFLNEVDKGIHIIDNSNPSSPKNIAFIDIPGNEDLAVKGNTLYADLYTDLVTLDISDPLHVAVKKYNEGVFPDRIYSNGFYPDSSKVIVDWTKRDTTVTQDCGSYGILYFAPGVALDSYAAQSSKNSPPSSIGQGGSMARFALVGNYLYTVGNSDLSVFNITNSNDPLFSNKIQIDWHVETIYPFKNDLFVGANNGMYIYDINASPSNPAKVGEFTHVRSCDPVIADDNYAYVTLHSGTTCLGYNNELDVVKLNNLTDAELIKIYNLTGPLGLSKDGNLLFICDGTDGLKIYNATNVMSLQLIKQFPGLDTYDVIAWNKNAIVVAKDGLYQYDYSDANNIHLVSKISIAN
;
A
#
# COMPACT_ATOMS: atom_id res chain seq x y z
N MET A 1 90.27 48.78 17.33
CA MET A 1 89.46 47.54 17.30
C MET A 1 88.00 47.73 17.74
N VAL A 2 87.57 48.89 18.19
CA VAL A 2 86.16 49.09 18.67
C VAL A 2 85.08 49.28 17.61
N ASN A 3 85.50 49.71 16.38
CA ASN A 3 84.55 50.08 15.35
C ASN A 3 83.90 48.89 14.57
N ASN A 4 84.58 47.69 14.58
CA ASN A 4 84.08 46.56 13.84
C ASN A 4 83.00 45.76 14.60
N GLN A 5 82.96 45.82 15.93
CA GLN A 5 81.98 45.14 16.76
C GLN A 5 80.57 45.80 16.67
N LYS A 6 80.50 47.12 16.60
CA LYS A 6 79.23 47.86 16.50
C LYS A 6 78.55 47.61 15.17
N SER A 7 79.32 47.49 14.03
CA SER A 7 78.80 47.22 12.71
C SER A 7 78.22 45.79 12.64
N PHE A 8 78.82 44.82 13.26
CA PHE A 8 78.36 43.44 13.25
C PHE A 8 77.09 43.25 14.06
N VAL A 9 76.99 43.87 15.24
CA VAL A 9 75.79 43.84 16.08
C VAL A 9 74.60 44.52 15.39
N MET A 10 74.82 45.67 14.77
CA MET A 10 73.81 46.44 14.04
C MET A 10 73.25 45.67 12.85
N LYS A 11 74.09 44.97 12.06
CA LYS A 11 73.66 44.09 10.95
C LYS A 11 72.83 42.89 11.47
N LYS A 12 73.19 42.34 12.64
CA LYS A 12 72.46 41.24 13.23
C LYS A 12 71.06 41.66 13.69
N TYR A 13 70.93 42.81 14.32
CA TYR A 13 69.62 43.37 14.69
C TYR A 13 68.78 43.77 13.46
N LEU A 14 69.38 44.30 12.43
CA LEU A 14 68.71 44.66 11.20
C LEU A 14 68.16 43.40 10.48
N SER A 15 68.91 42.31 10.46
CA SER A 15 68.49 41.02 9.94
C SER A 15 67.34 40.40 10.74
N ILE A 16 67.35 40.51 12.07
CA ILE A 16 66.26 40.01 12.93
C ILE A 16 64.99 40.85 12.72
N ILE A 17 65.12 42.17 12.60
CA ILE A 17 63.95 43.04 12.34
C ILE A 17 63.34 42.78 10.97
N THR A 18 64.17 42.59 9.92
CA THR A 18 63.63 42.20 8.60
C THR A 18 62.99 40.85 8.59
N PHE A 19 63.51 39.88 9.36
CA PHE A 19 62.89 38.58 9.47
C PHE A 19 61.56 38.62 10.24
N LEU A 20 61.47 39.44 11.29
CA LEU A 20 60.22 39.67 12.04
C LEU A 20 59.17 40.39 11.19
N PHE A 21 59.57 41.37 10.37
CA PHE A 21 58.67 42.04 9.43
C PHE A 21 58.18 41.09 8.34
N ALA A 22 59.06 40.24 7.82
CA ALA A 22 58.68 39.23 6.83
C ALA A 22 57.72 38.17 7.45
N ALA A 23 57.99 37.74 8.66
CA ALA A 23 57.09 36.82 9.35
C ALA A 23 55.71 37.43 9.70
N LEU A 24 55.69 38.74 10.06
CA LEU A 24 54.44 39.48 10.27
C LEU A 24 53.68 39.70 8.98
N ALA A 25 54.34 39.97 7.88
CA ALA A 25 53.72 40.12 6.56
C ALA A 25 53.10 38.79 6.06
N VAL A 26 53.78 37.66 6.32
CA VAL A 26 53.28 36.34 6.01
C VAL A 26 52.02 35.99 6.85
N THR A 27 52.01 36.32 8.14
CA THR A 27 50.82 36.10 8.98
C THR A 27 49.61 36.94 8.57
N ILE A 28 49.84 38.15 8.08
CA ILE A 28 48.76 39.02 7.53
C ILE A 28 48.22 38.48 6.21
N LEU A 29 49.08 37.87 5.39
CA LEU A 29 48.63 37.23 4.13
C LEU A 29 47.81 35.96 4.34
N PHE A 30 48.02 35.21 5.43
CA PHE A 30 47.20 34.05 5.82
C PHE A 30 45.94 34.42 6.62
N GLY A 31 45.83 35.67 7.06
CA GLY A 31 44.64 36.16 7.79
C GLY A 31 43.48 36.59 6.88
N SER A 32 43.52 36.32 5.60
CA SER A 32 42.35 36.51 4.72
C SER A 32 41.31 35.44 5.04
N CYS A 33 40.52 35.69 6.09
CA CYS A 33 39.26 35.00 6.26
C CYS A 33 38.41 35.29 5.01
N VAL A 34 38.45 34.38 4.04
CA VAL A 34 37.38 34.26 3.09
C VAL A 34 36.12 34.03 3.91
N LYS A 35 35.26 35.03 4.02
CA LYS A 35 33.90 34.84 4.48
C LYS A 35 33.23 34.00 3.43
N ASP A 36 33.48 32.70 3.49
CA ASP A 36 32.78 31.73 2.66
C ASP A 36 31.34 31.78 3.11
N THR A 37 30.49 32.48 2.42
CA THR A 37 29.04 32.46 2.62
C THR A 37 28.52 31.18 2.03
N CYS A 38 28.75 30.08 2.78
CA CYS A 38 28.20 28.80 2.40
C CYS A 38 26.68 28.90 2.38
N LYS A 39 26.09 28.62 1.23
CA LYS A 39 24.63 28.56 1.03
C LYS A 39 24.25 27.21 0.46
N HIS A 40 23.37 26.52 1.13
CA HIS A 40 22.74 25.31 0.61
C HIS A 40 21.39 25.68 0.00
N THR A 41 21.16 25.25 -1.23
CA THR A 41 19.89 25.40 -1.92
C THR A 41 19.21 24.04 -2.00
N TYR A 42 18.01 23.95 -1.45
CA TYR A 42 17.17 22.77 -1.50
C TYR A 42 15.95 23.05 -2.37
N SER A 43 15.67 22.15 -3.30
CA SER A 43 14.41 22.18 -4.05
C SER A 43 13.54 21.02 -3.57
N TYR A 44 12.28 21.30 -3.26
CA TYR A 44 11.30 20.30 -2.85
C TYR A 44 9.92 20.69 -3.37
N THR A 45 9.07 19.69 -3.56
CA THR A 45 7.69 19.88 -3.97
C THR A 45 6.79 19.98 -2.74
N LEU A 46 6.09 21.11 -2.59
CA LEU A 46 5.04 21.28 -1.61
C LEU A 46 3.73 20.70 -2.15
N TYR A 47 3.09 19.87 -1.35
CA TYR A 47 1.73 19.39 -1.58
C TYR A 47 0.76 20.24 -0.77
N LEU A 48 -0.02 21.06 -1.46
CA LEU A 48 -1.01 21.95 -0.86
C LEU A 48 -2.39 21.29 -0.99
N PRO A 49 -3.10 21.00 0.13
CA PRO A 49 -4.37 20.32 0.10
C PRO A 49 -5.47 21.18 -0.53
N VAL A 50 -6.29 20.57 -1.36
CA VAL A 50 -7.52 21.13 -1.90
C VAL A 50 -8.68 20.58 -1.08
N TYR A 51 -9.41 21.46 -0.39
CA TYR A 51 -10.50 21.09 0.50
C TYR A 51 -11.86 21.20 -0.16
N LYS A 52 -12.76 20.28 0.20
CA LYS A 52 -14.23 20.42 0.08
C LYS A 52 -14.88 20.20 1.43
N THR A 53 -16.08 20.69 1.61
CA THR A 53 -16.88 20.33 2.78
C THR A 53 -17.34 18.87 2.71
N THR A 54 -17.58 18.24 3.85
CA THR A 54 -18.14 16.88 3.90
C THR A 54 -19.46 16.78 3.12
N ALA A 55 -20.30 17.82 3.16
CA ALA A 55 -21.55 17.86 2.40
C ALA A 55 -21.32 17.85 0.88
N GLU A 56 -20.36 18.63 0.37
CA GLU A 56 -20.02 18.66 -1.05
C GLU A 56 -19.46 17.31 -1.52
N VAL A 57 -18.62 16.66 -0.71
CA VAL A 57 -18.06 15.32 -1.02
C VAL A 57 -19.21 14.30 -1.08
N ARG A 58 -20.04 14.24 -0.04
CA ARG A 58 -21.17 13.28 0.03
C ARG A 58 -22.17 13.47 -1.11
N ALA A 59 -22.44 14.72 -1.53
CA ALA A 59 -23.33 15.01 -2.66
C ALA A 59 -22.76 14.56 -4.02
N ASN A 60 -21.46 14.34 -4.12
CA ASN A 60 -20.80 13.91 -5.36
C ASN A 60 -20.54 12.39 -5.44
N ILE A 61 -20.83 11.62 -4.38
CA ILE A 61 -20.71 10.16 -4.39
C ILE A 61 -21.86 9.55 -5.22
N LYS A 62 -21.58 9.30 -6.47
CA LYS A 62 -22.49 8.77 -7.48
C LYS A 62 -21.71 8.24 -8.68
N SER A 63 -22.37 7.56 -9.61
CA SER A 63 -21.75 7.24 -10.90
C SER A 63 -21.48 8.49 -11.71
N ASN A 64 -20.23 8.69 -12.06
CA ASN A 64 -19.76 9.69 -13.01
C ASN A 64 -19.32 8.98 -14.31
N PRO A 65 -19.16 9.70 -15.43
CA PRO A 65 -18.59 9.12 -16.64
C PRO A 65 -17.25 8.44 -16.36
N ALA A 66 -16.98 7.36 -17.08
CA ALA A 66 -15.69 6.67 -17.01
C ALA A 66 -14.55 7.66 -17.26
N ARG A 67 -13.49 7.53 -16.50
CA ARG A 67 -12.25 8.30 -16.69
C ARG A 67 -11.06 7.37 -16.86
N ALA A 68 -9.96 7.89 -17.34
CA ALA A 68 -8.72 7.13 -17.44
C ALA A 68 -8.21 6.73 -16.06
N ILE A 69 -7.71 5.50 -15.95
CA ILE A 69 -7.03 5.01 -14.74
C ILE A 69 -5.67 5.70 -14.64
N GLN A 70 -5.29 6.18 -13.47
CA GLN A 70 -4.02 6.86 -13.23
C GLN A 70 -3.18 6.17 -12.15
N GLN A 71 -3.81 5.81 -11.02
CA GLN A 71 -3.14 5.17 -9.88
C GLN A 71 -4.00 4.00 -9.39
N PRO A 72 -3.93 2.85 -10.07
CA PRO A 72 -4.73 1.70 -9.69
C PRO A 72 -4.28 1.16 -8.34
N GLY A 73 -5.23 0.85 -7.50
CA GLY A 73 -5.05 0.21 -6.22
C GLY A 73 -5.69 -1.17 -6.20
N LYS A 74 -6.56 -1.39 -5.25
CA LYS A 74 -7.21 -2.68 -4.97
C LYS A 74 -8.29 -3.03 -5.97
N ILE A 75 -8.50 -4.33 -6.15
CA ILE A 75 -9.54 -4.85 -7.02
C ILE A 75 -10.50 -5.76 -6.27
N VAL A 76 -11.77 -5.73 -6.68
CA VAL A 76 -12.79 -6.70 -6.26
C VAL A 76 -13.55 -7.17 -7.50
N LEU A 77 -13.74 -8.48 -7.59
CA LEU A 77 -14.47 -9.12 -8.67
C LEU A 77 -15.85 -9.55 -8.20
N LEU A 78 -16.89 -9.19 -8.95
CA LEU A 78 -18.23 -9.72 -8.73
C LEU A 78 -18.96 -9.94 -10.07
N GLY A 79 -19.32 -11.19 -10.36
CA GLY A 79 -19.95 -11.55 -11.62
C GLY A 79 -19.09 -11.14 -12.81
N ASN A 80 -19.61 -10.29 -13.66
CA ASN A 80 -18.92 -9.77 -14.84
C ASN A 80 -18.28 -8.40 -14.61
N TYR A 81 -18.19 -7.93 -13.38
CA TYR A 81 -17.61 -6.62 -13.08
C TYR A 81 -16.29 -6.74 -12.34
N ILE A 82 -15.38 -5.84 -12.68
CA ILE A 82 -14.17 -5.52 -11.90
C ILE A 82 -14.39 -4.15 -11.29
N PHE A 83 -14.35 -4.07 -9.97
CA PHE A 83 -14.30 -2.83 -9.21
C PHE A 83 -12.84 -2.54 -8.91
N LEU A 84 -12.28 -1.50 -9.51
CA LEU A 84 -10.88 -1.12 -9.34
C LEU A 84 -10.79 0.18 -8.56
N ASN A 85 -10.16 0.13 -7.39
CA ASN A 85 -9.84 1.33 -6.63
C ASN A 85 -8.86 2.21 -7.43
N GLU A 86 -9.10 3.49 -7.44
CA GLU A 86 -8.14 4.55 -7.77
C GLU A 86 -7.74 5.20 -6.45
N VAL A 87 -6.50 5.01 -6.02
CA VAL A 87 -6.02 5.37 -4.67
C VAL A 87 -6.37 6.83 -4.33
N ASP A 88 -6.98 7.03 -3.17
CA ASP A 88 -7.48 8.31 -2.64
C ASP A 88 -8.54 9.03 -3.50
N LYS A 89 -9.01 8.44 -4.58
CA LYS A 89 -9.92 9.10 -5.55
C LYS A 89 -11.28 8.44 -5.68
N GLY A 90 -11.35 7.10 -5.60
CA GLY A 90 -12.59 6.36 -5.73
C GLY A 90 -12.48 5.04 -6.49
N ILE A 91 -13.53 4.68 -7.23
CA ILE A 91 -13.66 3.33 -7.76
C ILE A 91 -14.09 3.38 -9.23
N HIS A 92 -13.31 2.73 -10.10
CA HIS A 92 -13.71 2.41 -11.48
C HIS A 92 -14.62 1.20 -11.48
N ILE A 93 -15.66 1.25 -12.28
CA ILE A 93 -16.51 0.10 -12.60
C ILE A 93 -16.17 -0.35 -14.01
N ILE A 94 -15.67 -1.56 -14.14
CA ILE A 94 -15.22 -2.14 -15.40
C ILE A 94 -16.15 -3.32 -15.75
N ASP A 95 -16.83 -3.24 -16.87
CA ASP A 95 -17.56 -4.36 -17.47
C ASP A 95 -16.55 -5.34 -18.08
N ASN A 96 -16.46 -6.52 -17.50
CA ASN A 96 -15.60 -7.62 -17.90
C ASN A 96 -16.41 -8.81 -18.46
N SER A 97 -17.61 -8.57 -18.99
CA SER A 97 -18.43 -9.60 -19.63
C SER A 97 -17.68 -10.28 -20.79
N ASN A 98 -16.78 -9.55 -21.42
CA ASN A 98 -15.81 -10.08 -22.38
C ASN A 98 -14.38 -9.80 -21.89
N PRO A 99 -13.70 -10.77 -21.26
CA PRO A 99 -12.34 -10.59 -20.77
C PRO A 99 -11.30 -10.18 -21.82
N SER A 100 -11.55 -10.46 -23.10
CA SER A 100 -10.68 -10.01 -24.20
C SER A 100 -10.89 -8.54 -24.57
N SER A 101 -11.95 -7.90 -24.06
CA SER A 101 -12.26 -6.50 -24.34
C SER A 101 -13.00 -5.85 -23.17
N PRO A 102 -12.38 -5.77 -21.99
CA PRO A 102 -12.98 -5.15 -20.81
C PRO A 102 -13.20 -3.65 -21.04
N LYS A 103 -14.27 -3.11 -20.47
CA LYS A 103 -14.67 -1.71 -20.66
C LYS A 103 -14.81 -0.99 -19.32
N ASN A 104 -14.04 0.05 -19.11
CA ASN A 104 -14.27 0.98 -18.01
C ASN A 104 -15.54 1.79 -18.33
N ILE A 105 -16.61 1.61 -17.55
CA ILE A 105 -17.95 2.14 -17.88
C ILE A 105 -18.38 3.29 -16.96
N ALA A 106 -17.86 3.37 -15.75
CA ALA A 106 -18.21 4.42 -14.79
C ALA A 106 -17.08 4.63 -13.78
N PHE A 107 -17.14 5.77 -13.08
CA PHE A 107 -16.31 6.09 -11.95
C PHE A 107 -17.14 6.64 -10.79
N ILE A 108 -16.87 6.18 -9.57
CA ILE A 108 -17.49 6.70 -8.34
C ILE A 108 -16.45 7.53 -7.60
N ASP A 109 -16.69 8.85 -7.47
CA ASP A 109 -15.79 9.71 -6.70
C ASP A 109 -15.97 9.44 -5.20
N ILE A 110 -14.95 8.86 -4.57
CA ILE A 110 -14.88 8.63 -3.11
C ILE A 110 -13.50 9.07 -2.65
N PRO A 111 -13.33 10.36 -2.27
CA PRO A 111 -12.03 10.86 -1.81
C PRO A 111 -11.52 10.08 -0.60
N GLY A 112 -10.24 9.72 -0.61
CA GLY A 112 -9.61 8.93 0.43
C GLY A 112 -10.00 7.46 0.44
N ASN A 113 -10.59 6.95 -0.65
CA ASN A 113 -10.86 5.52 -0.79
C ASN A 113 -9.57 4.74 -1.03
N GLU A 114 -9.32 3.76 -0.18
CA GLU A 114 -8.22 2.81 -0.30
C GLU A 114 -8.70 1.36 -0.40
N ASP A 115 -9.92 1.05 0.05
CA ASP A 115 -10.44 -0.31 0.01
C ASP A 115 -11.93 -0.39 -0.26
N LEU A 116 -12.38 -1.55 -0.67
CA LEU A 116 -13.77 -1.84 -0.98
C LEU A 116 -14.10 -3.32 -0.81
N ALA A 117 -15.37 -3.59 -0.58
CA ALA A 117 -15.94 -4.95 -0.65
C ALA A 117 -17.33 -4.90 -1.30
N VAL A 118 -17.71 -5.97 -1.97
CA VAL A 118 -18.99 -6.03 -2.69
C VAL A 118 -19.77 -7.28 -2.32
N LYS A 119 -21.06 -7.13 -1.97
CA LYS A 119 -21.97 -8.24 -1.72
C LYS A 119 -23.29 -8.03 -2.45
N GLY A 120 -23.59 -8.89 -3.41
CA GLY A 120 -24.79 -8.73 -4.26
C GLY A 120 -24.79 -7.37 -4.98
N ASN A 121 -25.80 -6.58 -4.71
CA ASN A 121 -25.92 -5.22 -5.27
C ASN A 121 -25.42 -4.12 -4.32
N THR A 122 -24.64 -4.45 -3.31
CA THR A 122 -24.16 -3.48 -2.33
C THR A 122 -22.63 -3.44 -2.33
N LEU A 123 -22.09 -2.23 -2.44
CA LEU A 123 -20.67 -1.94 -2.33
C LEU A 123 -20.42 -1.20 -1.01
N TYR A 124 -19.41 -1.62 -0.29
CA TYR A 124 -18.87 -0.98 0.91
C TYR A 124 -17.52 -0.41 0.55
N ALA A 125 -17.26 0.84 0.92
CA ALA A 125 -15.99 1.51 0.67
C ALA A 125 -15.63 2.44 1.83
N ASP A 126 -14.37 2.64 2.07
CA ASP A 126 -13.94 3.68 2.98
C ASP A 126 -13.99 5.07 2.30
N LEU A 127 -14.28 6.09 3.10
CA LEU A 127 -14.28 7.50 2.76
C LEU A 127 -13.50 8.20 3.86
N TYR A 128 -12.18 8.16 3.80
CA TYR A 128 -11.28 8.53 4.87
C TYR A 128 -11.64 7.83 6.19
N THR A 129 -12.21 8.57 7.15
CA THR A 129 -12.57 8.03 8.47
C THR A 129 -13.88 7.26 8.48
N ASP A 130 -14.68 7.36 7.45
CA ASP A 130 -16.03 6.80 7.38
C ASP A 130 -16.09 5.56 6.50
N LEU A 131 -17.13 4.75 6.71
CA LEU A 131 -17.53 3.68 5.81
C LEU A 131 -18.78 4.11 5.05
N VAL A 132 -18.74 4.12 3.72
CA VAL A 132 -19.90 4.39 2.86
C VAL A 132 -20.46 3.10 2.28
N THR A 133 -21.77 2.99 2.25
CA THR A 133 -22.53 1.88 1.65
C THR A 133 -23.28 2.38 0.42
N LEU A 134 -23.08 1.70 -0.70
CA LEU A 134 -23.64 2.08 -1.99
C LEU A 134 -24.48 0.94 -2.57
N ASP A 135 -25.62 1.29 -3.15
CA ASP A 135 -26.37 0.41 -4.06
C ASP A 135 -25.76 0.50 -5.47
N ILE A 136 -25.33 -0.64 -5.97
CA ILE A 136 -24.72 -0.81 -7.30
C ILE A 136 -25.57 -1.71 -8.20
N SER A 137 -26.88 -1.86 -7.91
CA SER A 137 -27.80 -2.64 -8.75
C SER A 137 -27.83 -2.15 -10.21
N ASP A 138 -27.62 -0.87 -10.41
CA ASP A 138 -27.30 -0.26 -11.69
C ASP A 138 -25.94 0.45 -11.57
N PRO A 139 -24.87 -0.11 -12.17
CA PRO A 139 -23.54 0.48 -12.09
C PRO A 139 -23.43 1.90 -12.67
N LEU A 140 -24.36 2.28 -13.56
CA LEU A 140 -24.41 3.62 -14.15
C LEU A 140 -25.20 4.61 -13.31
N HIS A 141 -25.93 4.14 -12.27
CA HIS A 141 -26.75 4.96 -11.38
C HIS A 141 -26.61 4.55 -9.92
N VAL A 142 -25.38 4.51 -9.46
CA VAL A 142 -25.03 4.17 -8.06
C VAL A 142 -25.65 5.15 -7.10
N ALA A 143 -26.21 4.64 -5.99
CA ALA A 143 -26.87 5.44 -4.97
C ALA A 143 -26.33 5.16 -3.54
N VAL A 144 -26.04 6.19 -2.80
CA VAL A 144 -25.65 6.07 -1.39
C VAL A 144 -26.84 5.57 -0.56
N LYS A 145 -26.59 4.57 0.29
CA LYS A 145 -27.56 4.02 1.26
C LYS A 145 -27.25 4.46 2.68
N LYS A 146 -25.97 4.42 3.08
CA LYS A 146 -25.59 4.74 4.47
C LYS A 146 -24.17 5.27 4.58
N TYR A 147 -23.94 6.08 5.60
CA TYR A 147 -22.61 6.40 6.13
C TYR A 147 -22.52 5.86 7.56
N ASN A 148 -21.47 5.10 7.86
CA ASN A 148 -21.06 4.79 9.22
C ASN A 148 -19.85 5.67 9.52
N GLU A 149 -20.04 6.67 10.37
CA GLU A 149 -19.03 7.69 10.65
C GLU A 149 -18.00 7.22 11.67
N GLY A 150 -16.74 7.63 11.51
CA GLY A 150 -15.66 7.38 12.45
C GLY A 150 -15.25 5.91 12.59
N VAL A 151 -15.40 5.12 11.55
CA VAL A 151 -14.98 3.69 11.53
C VAL A 151 -13.47 3.57 11.58
N PHE A 152 -12.75 4.48 10.91
CA PHE A 152 -11.29 4.51 10.78
C PHE A 152 -10.70 5.80 11.39
N PRO A 153 -10.78 6.00 12.73
CA PRO A 153 -10.46 7.28 13.37
C PRO A 153 -8.97 7.64 13.30
N ASP A 154 -8.10 6.64 13.18
CA ASP A 154 -6.65 6.82 13.16
C ASP A 154 -6.09 7.08 11.76
N ARG A 155 -6.97 7.16 10.76
CA ARG A 155 -6.56 7.36 9.38
C ARG A 155 -6.08 8.79 9.15
N ILE A 156 -4.91 8.92 8.56
CA ILE A 156 -4.34 10.19 8.13
C ILE A 156 -4.37 10.28 6.60
N TYR A 157 -4.42 11.50 6.08
CA TYR A 157 -4.28 11.74 4.64
C TYR A 157 -2.87 11.39 4.16
N SER A 158 -2.74 11.01 2.90
CA SER A 158 -1.46 11.06 2.19
C SER A 158 -0.79 12.42 2.44
N ASN A 159 0.53 12.47 2.56
CA ASN A 159 1.30 13.64 2.98
C ASN A 159 1.15 14.05 4.48
N GLY A 160 0.63 13.17 5.35
CA GLY A 160 0.68 13.33 6.81
C GLY A 160 -0.28 14.36 7.39
N PHE A 161 -1.32 14.76 6.65
CA PHE A 161 -2.38 15.63 7.19
C PHE A 161 -3.41 14.82 7.97
N TYR A 162 -3.89 15.39 9.07
CA TYR A 162 -4.95 14.78 9.87
C TYR A 162 -6.34 15.13 9.34
N PRO A 163 -7.34 14.23 9.46
CA PRO A 163 -8.71 14.53 9.12
C PRO A 163 -9.26 15.70 9.95
N ASP A 164 -10.13 16.48 9.31
CA ASP A 164 -10.91 17.55 9.93
C ASP A 164 -12.39 17.20 9.79
N SER A 165 -13.19 17.37 10.86
CA SER A 165 -14.62 17.01 10.87
C SER A 165 -15.46 17.80 9.87
N SER A 166 -14.98 18.97 9.44
CA SER A 166 -15.73 19.90 8.57
C SER A 166 -15.24 19.90 7.12
N LYS A 167 -14.02 19.40 6.85
CA LYS A 167 -13.35 19.50 5.56
C LYS A 167 -12.68 18.19 5.18
N VAL A 168 -12.78 17.86 3.90
CA VAL A 168 -12.16 16.68 3.30
C VAL A 168 -11.14 17.15 2.26
N ILE A 169 -9.93 16.63 2.31
CA ILE A 169 -8.94 16.85 1.25
C ILE A 169 -9.33 15.96 0.07
N VAL A 170 -9.58 16.56 -1.07
CA VAL A 170 -10.05 15.86 -2.28
C VAL A 170 -8.98 15.82 -3.37
N ASP A 171 -7.97 16.67 -3.24
CA ASP A 171 -6.87 16.75 -4.19
C ASP A 171 -5.66 17.48 -3.60
N TRP A 172 -4.55 17.52 -4.34
CA TRP A 172 -3.30 18.16 -3.98
C TRP A 172 -2.79 19.04 -5.11
N THR A 173 -2.53 20.31 -4.81
CA THR A 173 -1.81 21.18 -5.74
C THR A 173 -0.31 21.07 -5.45
N LYS A 174 0.47 20.68 -6.45
CA LYS A 174 1.94 20.60 -6.35
C LYS A 174 2.55 21.95 -6.66
N ARG A 175 3.50 22.39 -5.83
CA ARG A 175 4.27 23.61 -6.04
C ARG A 175 5.73 23.38 -5.70
N ASP A 176 6.59 23.43 -6.69
CA ASP A 176 8.03 23.36 -6.46
C ASP A 176 8.51 24.63 -5.77
N THR A 177 9.27 24.45 -4.73
CA THR A 177 9.80 25.51 -3.88
C THR A 177 11.29 25.31 -3.69
N THR A 178 12.04 26.40 -3.85
CA THR A 178 13.48 26.41 -3.61
C THR A 178 13.78 27.30 -2.42
N VAL A 179 14.48 26.76 -1.43
CA VAL A 179 14.91 27.47 -0.23
C VAL A 179 16.43 27.49 -0.20
N THR A 180 17.00 28.67 -0.02
CA THR A 180 18.44 28.86 0.17
C THR A 180 18.69 29.22 1.63
N GLN A 181 19.51 28.45 2.33
CA GLN A 181 19.90 28.68 3.73
C GLN A 181 21.41 28.80 3.87
N ASP A 182 21.85 29.61 4.82
CA ASP A 182 23.27 29.71 5.21
C ASP A 182 23.70 28.45 5.96
N CYS A 183 24.90 27.94 5.67
CA CYS A 183 25.45 26.68 6.22
C CYS A 183 25.69 26.67 7.75
N GLY A 184 25.33 27.68 8.49
CA GLY A 184 25.41 27.74 9.95
C GLY A 184 24.06 27.59 10.65
N SER A 185 22.99 27.53 9.91
CA SER A 185 21.63 27.45 10.45
C SER A 185 21.17 25.99 10.47
N TYR A 186 21.35 25.31 11.60
CA TYR A 186 20.69 24.02 11.85
C TYR A 186 19.19 24.27 12.07
N GLY A 187 18.50 24.63 10.99
CA GLY A 187 17.05 24.50 10.94
C GLY A 187 16.74 23.02 10.86
N ILE A 188 16.09 22.48 11.87
CA ILE A 188 15.46 21.18 11.76
C ILE A 188 14.42 21.31 10.65
N LEU A 189 14.76 20.84 9.46
CA LEU A 189 13.78 20.64 8.41
C LEU A 189 12.90 19.51 8.91
N TYR A 190 11.74 19.84 9.42
CA TYR A 190 10.65 18.88 9.51
C TYR A 190 10.30 18.54 8.06
N PHE A 191 10.92 17.47 7.55
CA PHE A 191 10.33 16.75 6.44
C PHE A 191 9.05 16.17 7.01
N ALA A 192 7.92 16.79 6.71
CA ALA A 192 6.68 16.05 6.72
C ALA A 192 6.94 14.87 5.79
N PRO A 193 6.87 13.62 6.27
CA PRO A 193 7.13 12.48 5.42
C PRO A 193 6.02 12.45 4.37
N GLY A 194 6.33 12.97 3.20
CA GLY A 194 5.56 12.75 1.98
C GLY A 194 5.87 11.36 1.48
N VAL A 195 5.56 10.36 2.27
CA VAL A 195 5.65 8.96 1.87
C VAL A 195 4.32 8.64 1.23
N ALA A 196 4.29 8.47 -0.07
CA ALA A 196 3.19 7.80 -0.70
C ALA A 196 3.17 6.38 -0.13
N LEU A 197 2.17 6.10 0.69
CA LEU A 197 1.89 4.76 1.18
C LEU A 197 1.19 4.01 0.05
N ASP A 198 1.95 3.24 -0.68
CA ASP A 198 1.39 2.26 -1.59
C ASP A 198 0.82 1.12 -0.75
N SER A 199 -0.49 1.17 -0.49
CA SER A 199 -1.23 0.09 0.15
C SER A 199 -1.90 -0.74 -0.93
N TYR A 200 -1.57 -2.02 -1.05
CA TYR A 200 -2.08 -2.92 -2.09
C TYR A 200 -2.75 -4.16 -1.50
N ALA A 201 -3.68 -4.75 -2.25
CA ALA A 201 -4.58 -5.81 -1.80
C ALA A 201 -4.77 -6.98 -2.75
N ALA A 202 -4.89 -8.25 -2.33
CA ALA A 202 -5.33 -9.37 -3.15
C ALA A 202 -5.89 -10.62 -2.41
N GLN A 203 -6.64 -11.52 -3.05
CA GLN A 203 -7.22 -12.74 -2.48
C GLN A 203 -7.30 -13.92 -3.46
N SER A 204 -7.40 -15.14 -2.95
CA SER A 204 -7.64 -16.35 -3.73
C SER A 204 -8.94 -17.07 -3.37
N SER A 205 -9.52 -17.84 -4.31
CA SER A 205 -10.76 -18.56 -4.10
C SER A 205 -10.74 -20.00 -4.60
N LYS A 206 -11.63 -20.83 -4.03
CA LYS A 206 -12.05 -22.14 -4.57
C LYS A 206 -13.39 -22.02 -5.26
N ASN A 207 -13.61 -22.83 -6.32
CA ASN A 207 -14.85 -22.96 -7.08
C ASN A 207 -16.05 -23.22 -6.16
N SER A 208 -16.93 -22.22 -6.08
CA SER A 208 -18.29 -22.33 -5.55
C SER A 208 -19.26 -21.70 -6.56
N PRO A 209 -20.57 -22.02 -6.51
CA PRO A 209 -21.54 -21.36 -7.40
C PRO A 209 -21.44 -19.84 -7.24
N PRO A 210 -21.94 -19.05 -8.22
CA PRO A 210 -21.69 -17.60 -8.24
C PRO A 210 -22.02 -17.01 -6.87
N SER A 211 -20.99 -16.67 -6.14
CA SER A 211 -21.04 -16.09 -4.81
C SER A 211 -21.73 -14.73 -4.92
N SER A 212 -22.69 -14.48 -4.03
CA SER A 212 -23.21 -13.12 -3.87
C SER A 212 -22.19 -12.17 -3.23
N ILE A 213 -21.02 -12.69 -2.88
CA ILE A 213 -19.91 -11.97 -2.27
C ILE A 213 -18.83 -11.76 -3.32
N GLY A 214 -18.38 -10.54 -3.46
CA GLY A 214 -17.30 -10.17 -4.36
C GLY A 214 -15.96 -10.75 -3.87
N GLN A 215 -15.13 -11.10 -4.85
CA GLN A 215 -13.80 -11.64 -4.65
C GLN A 215 -12.82 -10.47 -4.56
N GLY A 216 -12.35 -10.14 -3.38
CA GLY A 216 -11.25 -9.19 -3.18
C GLY A 216 -9.87 -9.87 -3.22
N GLY A 217 -8.82 -9.12 -3.09
CA GLY A 217 -7.47 -9.62 -3.18
C GLY A 217 -6.72 -9.89 -1.83
N SER A 218 -5.48 -10.47 -1.76
CA SER A 218 -4.76 -10.87 -0.52
C SER A 218 -4.30 -9.70 0.35
N MET A 219 -4.31 -8.51 -0.18
CA MET A 219 -4.00 -7.29 0.58
C MET A 219 -5.27 -6.55 1.01
N ALA A 220 -6.48 -7.15 0.93
CA ALA A 220 -7.72 -6.52 1.32
C ALA A 220 -7.73 -6.13 2.80
N ARG A 221 -8.27 -4.96 3.11
CA ARG A 221 -8.56 -4.52 4.48
C ARG A 221 -10.04 -4.78 4.84
N PHE A 222 -10.83 -5.20 3.85
CA PHE A 222 -12.24 -5.53 3.99
C PHE A 222 -12.48 -6.98 3.61
N ALA A 223 -13.16 -7.72 4.49
CA ALA A 223 -13.54 -9.11 4.25
C ALA A 223 -15.02 -9.32 4.49
N LEU A 224 -15.62 -10.17 3.68
CA LEU A 224 -17.03 -10.53 3.76
C LEU A 224 -17.16 -12.03 4.04
N VAL A 225 -17.83 -12.39 5.14
CA VAL A 225 -18.18 -13.78 5.45
C VAL A 225 -19.64 -13.84 5.88
N GLY A 226 -20.45 -14.57 5.14
CA GLY A 226 -21.88 -14.70 5.41
C GLY A 226 -22.60 -13.35 5.46
N ASN A 227 -23.13 -12.97 6.62
CA ASN A 227 -23.82 -11.71 6.86
C ASN A 227 -22.98 -10.71 7.67
N TYR A 228 -21.65 -10.81 7.58
CA TYR A 228 -20.76 -9.92 8.28
C TYR A 228 -19.73 -9.30 7.33
N LEU A 229 -19.49 -8.02 7.54
CA LEU A 229 -18.37 -7.27 6.99
C LEU A 229 -17.36 -7.05 8.12
N TYR A 230 -16.12 -7.40 7.84
CA TYR A 230 -14.96 -7.19 8.70
C TYR A 230 -14.06 -6.17 8.03
N THR A 231 -13.68 -5.14 8.77
CA THR A 231 -12.75 -4.11 8.27
C THR A 231 -11.61 -3.92 9.25
N VAL A 232 -10.38 -3.90 8.76
CA VAL A 232 -9.22 -3.65 9.62
C VAL A 232 -8.82 -2.18 9.54
N GLY A 233 -8.62 -1.59 10.72
CA GLY A 233 -7.97 -0.30 10.92
C GLY A 233 -6.46 -0.46 11.03
N ASN A 234 -5.77 0.52 11.59
CA ASN A 234 -4.33 0.45 11.84
C ASN A 234 -3.96 -0.51 12.99
N SER A 235 -4.88 -0.70 13.95
CA SER A 235 -4.65 -1.53 15.14
C SER A 235 -5.88 -2.31 15.59
N ASP A 236 -6.95 -2.31 14.81
CA ASP A 236 -8.22 -2.90 15.20
C ASP A 236 -8.95 -3.60 14.04
N LEU A 237 -9.88 -4.46 14.41
CA LEU A 237 -10.85 -5.12 13.57
C LEU A 237 -12.25 -4.64 13.94
N SER A 238 -12.92 -3.95 13.05
CA SER A 238 -14.32 -3.58 13.20
C SER A 238 -15.25 -4.58 12.51
N VAL A 239 -16.33 -4.94 13.16
CA VAL A 239 -17.30 -5.95 12.70
C VAL A 239 -18.66 -5.30 12.49
N PHE A 240 -19.24 -5.50 11.32
CA PHE A 240 -20.57 -5.00 10.96
C PHE A 240 -21.49 -6.18 10.59
N ASN A 241 -22.69 -6.20 11.17
CA ASN A 241 -23.76 -7.05 10.68
C ASN A 241 -24.38 -6.44 9.43
N ILE A 242 -24.35 -7.16 8.34
CA ILE A 242 -24.88 -6.79 7.02
C ILE A 242 -26.01 -7.74 6.57
N THR A 243 -26.80 -8.25 7.51
CA THR A 243 -28.04 -8.99 7.19
C THR A 243 -28.95 -8.14 6.32
N ASN A 244 -29.07 -6.85 6.62
CA ASN A 244 -29.51 -5.84 5.66
C ASN A 244 -28.26 -5.20 5.02
N SER A 245 -27.92 -5.60 3.81
CA SER A 245 -26.71 -5.13 3.15
C SER A 245 -26.66 -3.60 2.95
N ASN A 246 -27.81 -2.96 2.82
CA ASN A 246 -27.91 -1.50 2.65
C ASN A 246 -27.79 -0.72 3.97
N ASP A 247 -27.80 -1.41 5.11
CA ASP A 247 -27.78 -0.81 6.45
C ASP A 247 -26.80 -1.57 7.37
N PRO A 248 -25.49 -1.48 7.16
CA PRO A 248 -24.50 -2.11 8.03
C PRO A 248 -24.66 -1.61 9.47
N LEU A 249 -24.81 -2.54 10.40
CA LEU A 249 -24.91 -2.26 11.82
C LEU A 249 -23.59 -2.61 12.50
N PHE A 250 -22.95 -1.64 13.11
CA PHE A 250 -21.76 -1.88 13.91
C PHE A 250 -22.06 -2.89 15.02
N SER A 251 -21.29 -3.95 15.10
CA SER A 251 -21.48 -5.03 16.07
C SER A 251 -20.39 -5.05 17.13
N ASN A 252 -19.14 -4.90 16.74
CA ASN A 252 -18.01 -5.02 17.65
C ASN A 252 -16.76 -4.37 17.09
N LYS A 253 -15.79 -4.05 17.99
CA LYS A 253 -14.44 -3.63 17.66
C LYS A 253 -13.44 -4.40 18.50
N ILE A 254 -12.50 -5.07 17.88
CA ILE A 254 -11.49 -5.91 18.51
C ILE A 254 -10.13 -5.26 18.30
N GLN A 255 -9.43 -5.01 19.40
CA GLN A 255 -8.06 -4.55 19.34
C GLN A 255 -7.15 -5.71 18.90
N ILE A 256 -6.33 -5.47 17.89
CA ILE A 256 -5.34 -6.43 17.40
C ILE A 256 -3.97 -6.00 17.90
N ASP A 257 -3.08 -5.68 16.99
CA ASP A 257 -1.75 -5.17 17.26
C ASP A 257 -1.52 -3.93 16.39
N TRP A 258 -0.33 -3.37 16.40
CA TRP A 258 0.01 -2.21 15.59
C TRP A 258 0.29 -2.59 14.13
N HIS A 259 -0.06 -1.67 13.22
CA HIS A 259 0.16 -1.81 11.78
C HIS A 259 -0.45 -3.09 11.18
N VAL A 260 -1.75 -3.22 11.40
CA VAL A 260 -2.56 -4.21 10.69
C VAL A 260 -2.75 -3.74 9.25
N GLU A 261 -2.46 -4.62 8.29
CA GLU A 261 -2.41 -4.27 6.88
C GLU A 261 -3.45 -4.98 6.04
N THR A 262 -3.71 -6.26 6.35
CA THR A 262 -4.56 -7.10 5.50
C THR A 262 -5.47 -8.00 6.32
N ILE A 263 -6.58 -8.44 5.70
CA ILE A 263 -7.48 -9.43 6.25
C ILE A 263 -7.93 -10.40 5.15
N TYR A 264 -7.71 -11.68 5.36
CA TYR A 264 -8.04 -12.73 4.43
C TYR A 264 -9.03 -13.72 5.05
N PRO A 265 -10.25 -13.87 4.52
CA PRO A 265 -11.20 -14.86 5.01
C PRO A 265 -10.94 -16.22 4.34
N PHE A 266 -10.80 -17.26 5.13
CA PHE A 266 -10.76 -18.63 4.65
C PHE A 266 -11.65 -19.51 5.51
N LYS A 267 -12.70 -20.08 4.91
CA LYS A 267 -13.76 -20.82 5.62
C LYS A 267 -14.44 -19.96 6.70
N ASN A 268 -14.30 -20.36 7.97
CA ASN A 268 -14.81 -19.64 9.12
C ASN A 268 -13.69 -18.98 9.94
N ASP A 269 -12.58 -18.66 9.27
CA ASP A 269 -11.42 -18.03 9.89
C ASP A 269 -11.04 -16.76 9.15
N LEU A 270 -10.50 -15.82 9.93
CA LEU A 270 -9.91 -14.60 9.38
C LEU A 270 -8.41 -14.64 9.66
N PHE A 271 -7.63 -14.57 8.60
CA PHE A 271 -6.18 -14.40 8.67
C PHE A 271 -5.87 -12.91 8.53
N VAL A 272 -5.25 -12.34 9.55
CA VAL A 272 -4.96 -10.92 9.63
C VAL A 272 -3.46 -10.73 9.57
N GLY A 273 -2.99 -10.09 8.49
CA GLY A 273 -1.59 -9.73 8.32
C GLY A 273 -1.29 -8.41 9.02
N ALA A 274 -0.17 -8.38 9.76
CA ALA A 274 0.33 -7.19 10.44
C ALA A 274 1.86 -7.17 10.32
N ASN A 275 2.49 -6.01 10.52
CA ASN A 275 3.93 -5.85 10.28
C ASN A 275 4.85 -6.72 11.17
N ASN A 276 4.32 -7.43 12.13
CA ASN A 276 5.06 -8.32 13.05
C ASN A 276 4.58 -9.78 13.01
N GLY A 277 3.62 -10.10 12.15
CA GLY A 277 3.10 -11.45 12.04
C GLY A 277 1.70 -11.58 11.47
N MET A 278 1.24 -12.79 11.41
CA MET A 278 -0.12 -13.17 11.01
C MET A 278 -0.90 -13.60 12.25
N TYR A 279 -2.11 -13.08 12.41
CA TYR A 279 -3.07 -13.45 13.46
C TYR A 279 -4.24 -14.23 12.87
N ILE A 280 -4.72 -15.26 13.57
CA ILE A 280 -5.83 -16.09 13.13
C ILE A 280 -7.00 -15.92 14.11
N TYR A 281 -8.16 -15.55 13.55
CA TYR A 281 -9.40 -15.37 14.30
C TYR A 281 -10.47 -16.37 13.82
N ASP A 282 -11.02 -17.17 14.74
CA ASP A 282 -12.18 -18.01 14.49
C ASP A 282 -13.47 -17.18 14.57
N ILE A 283 -14.32 -17.28 13.57
CA ILE A 283 -15.64 -16.65 13.49
C ILE A 283 -16.78 -17.68 13.49
N ASN A 284 -16.48 -18.96 13.64
CA ASN A 284 -17.46 -20.03 13.58
C ASN A 284 -18.47 -19.97 14.72
N ALA A 285 -17.96 -19.81 15.95
CA ALA A 285 -18.83 -19.79 17.15
C ALA A 285 -19.58 -18.44 17.28
N SER A 286 -18.95 -17.33 16.91
CA SER A 286 -19.54 -15.99 17.02
C SER A 286 -18.97 -15.06 15.93
N PRO A 287 -19.62 -14.99 14.76
CA PRO A 287 -19.17 -14.11 13.68
C PRO A 287 -19.16 -12.62 14.07
N SER A 288 -19.98 -12.20 15.03
CA SER A 288 -20.00 -10.83 15.55
C SER A 288 -18.88 -10.54 16.56
N ASN A 289 -18.20 -11.57 17.07
CA ASN A 289 -17.14 -11.45 18.05
C ASN A 289 -16.02 -12.46 17.75
N PRO A 290 -15.22 -12.24 16.68
CA PRO A 290 -14.10 -13.08 16.32
C PRO A 290 -13.16 -13.35 17.49
N ALA A 291 -12.80 -14.60 17.70
CA ALA A 291 -11.91 -15.01 18.77
C ALA A 291 -10.51 -15.29 18.22
N LYS A 292 -9.48 -14.62 18.73
CA LYS A 292 -8.11 -14.94 18.38
C LYS A 292 -7.77 -16.36 18.83
N VAL A 293 -7.41 -17.23 17.89
CA VAL A 293 -7.11 -18.64 18.12
C VAL A 293 -5.65 -18.99 17.82
N GLY A 294 -4.96 -18.21 16.99
CA GLY A 294 -3.58 -18.49 16.66
C GLY A 294 -2.83 -17.25 16.20
N GLU A 295 -1.53 -17.43 16.09
CA GLU A 295 -0.61 -16.43 15.55
C GLU A 295 0.64 -17.08 14.97
N PHE A 296 1.26 -16.39 14.02
CA PHE A 296 2.59 -16.68 13.51
C PHE A 296 3.38 -15.38 13.51
N THR A 297 4.48 -15.34 14.24
CA THR A 297 5.34 -14.13 14.33
C THR A 297 6.56 -14.27 13.43
N HIS A 298 6.92 -13.17 12.77
CA HIS A 298 8.11 -13.06 11.93
C HIS A 298 8.81 -11.72 12.12
N VAL A 299 9.91 -11.50 11.40
CA VAL A 299 10.62 -10.22 11.38
C VAL A 299 9.72 -9.16 10.73
N ARG A 300 9.78 -7.91 11.20
CA ARG A 300 8.95 -6.80 10.67
C ARG A 300 9.03 -6.69 9.15
N SER A 301 7.87 -6.74 8.52
CA SER A 301 7.68 -6.59 7.08
C SER A 301 6.23 -6.19 6.78
N CYS A 302 5.89 -5.89 5.53
CA CYS A 302 4.50 -5.78 5.09
C CYS A 302 4.01 -7.13 4.58
N ASP A 303 2.81 -7.56 4.95
CA ASP A 303 2.44 -8.98 4.95
C ASP A 303 1.06 -9.26 4.33
N PRO A 304 0.94 -9.34 3.01
CA PRO A 304 -0.18 -10.03 2.40
C PRO A 304 -0.19 -11.51 2.78
N VAL A 305 -1.35 -12.02 3.15
CA VAL A 305 -1.54 -13.42 3.52
C VAL A 305 -2.70 -14.04 2.76
N ILE A 306 -2.51 -15.29 2.31
CA ILE A 306 -3.59 -16.18 1.89
C ILE A 306 -3.45 -17.51 2.61
N ALA A 307 -4.54 -18.28 2.69
CA ALA A 307 -4.53 -19.61 3.30
C ALA A 307 -5.27 -20.64 2.44
N ASP A 308 -4.90 -21.90 2.60
CA ASP A 308 -5.66 -23.05 2.17
C ASP A 308 -5.86 -24.03 3.35
N ASP A 309 -6.32 -25.26 3.07
CA ASP A 309 -6.64 -26.24 4.11
C ASP A 309 -5.45 -26.63 4.99
N ASN A 310 -4.22 -26.44 4.50
CA ASN A 310 -3.02 -26.97 5.16
C ASN A 310 -1.95 -25.90 5.40
N TYR A 311 -1.99 -24.79 4.64
CA TYR A 311 -0.91 -23.81 4.63
C TYR A 311 -1.45 -22.39 4.57
N ALA A 312 -0.73 -21.47 5.24
CA ALA A 312 -0.76 -20.06 4.92
C ALA A 312 0.47 -19.70 4.08
N TYR A 313 0.30 -18.75 3.18
CA TYR A 313 1.35 -18.21 2.32
C TYR A 313 1.43 -16.71 2.61
N VAL A 314 2.59 -16.26 3.06
CA VAL A 314 2.81 -14.87 3.49
C VAL A 314 3.93 -14.29 2.63
N THR A 315 3.66 -13.23 1.91
CA THR A 315 4.71 -12.50 1.18
C THR A 315 5.26 -11.38 2.06
N LEU A 316 6.55 -11.39 2.31
CA LEU A 316 7.25 -10.36 3.06
C LEU A 316 7.95 -9.39 2.10
N HIS A 317 7.67 -8.09 2.24
CA HIS A 317 8.19 -7.05 1.37
C HIS A 317 9.04 -6.04 2.13
N SER A 318 10.24 -5.75 1.62
CA SER A 318 11.11 -4.71 2.15
C SER A 318 10.67 -3.32 1.68
N GLY A 319 10.73 -2.32 2.57
CA GLY A 319 10.42 -0.95 2.20
C GLY A 319 10.46 0.00 3.37
N THR A 320 10.45 1.30 3.08
CA THR A 320 10.55 2.37 4.08
C THR A 320 9.36 2.41 5.04
N THR A 321 8.19 2.01 4.58
CA THR A 321 6.96 1.94 5.39
C THR A 321 6.91 0.71 6.28
N CYS A 322 7.39 -0.42 5.77
CA CYS A 322 7.33 -1.72 6.44
C CYS A 322 8.50 -1.93 7.39
N LEU A 323 9.57 -1.13 7.30
CA LEU A 323 10.81 -1.26 8.10
C LEU A 323 11.48 -2.64 7.97
N GLY A 324 11.06 -3.47 7.01
CA GLY A 324 11.60 -4.81 6.74
C GLY A 324 12.77 -4.77 5.76
N TYR A 325 13.59 -5.83 5.79
CA TYR A 325 14.74 -6.01 4.88
C TYR A 325 14.59 -7.26 4.00
N ASN A 326 13.57 -8.09 4.27
CA ASN A 326 13.36 -9.34 3.58
C ASN A 326 12.39 -9.17 2.41
N ASN A 327 12.67 -9.88 1.32
CA ASN A 327 11.76 -10.04 0.20
C ASN A 327 11.63 -11.55 -0.03
N GLU A 328 10.57 -12.14 0.49
CA GLU A 328 10.42 -13.58 0.50
C GLU A 328 8.96 -14.03 0.56
N LEU A 329 8.73 -15.27 0.22
CA LEU A 329 7.49 -15.98 0.49
C LEU A 329 7.74 -16.95 1.64
N ASP A 330 7.00 -16.79 2.72
CA ASP A 330 6.94 -17.73 3.82
C ASP A 330 5.79 -18.71 3.59
N VAL A 331 6.11 -20.00 3.65
CA VAL A 331 5.11 -21.08 3.67
C VAL A 331 4.97 -21.57 5.10
N VAL A 332 3.82 -21.30 5.67
CA VAL A 332 3.48 -21.63 7.05
C VAL A 332 2.51 -22.80 7.05
N LYS A 333 2.90 -23.89 7.69
CA LYS A 333 2.02 -25.05 7.85
C LYS A 333 1.02 -24.80 8.97
N LEU A 334 -0.24 -25.02 8.69
CA LEU A 334 -1.33 -24.97 9.65
C LEU A 334 -1.60 -26.39 10.16
N ASN A 335 -0.82 -26.86 11.20
CA ASN A 335 -1.09 -28.16 11.83
C ASN A 335 -2.49 -28.17 12.46
N ASN A 336 -2.87 -27.02 13.02
CA ASN A 336 -4.22 -26.57 13.38
C ASN A 336 -4.16 -25.03 13.49
N LEU A 337 -5.27 -24.37 13.82
CA LEU A 337 -5.32 -22.90 13.90
C LEU A 337 -4.46 -22.31 15.04
N THR A 338 -4.13 -23.12 16.06
CA THR A 338 -3.32 -22.70 17.22
C THR A 338 -1.83 -23.04 17.06
N ASP A 339 -1.46 -23.77 15.99
CA ASP A 339 -0.11 -24.30 15.78
C ASP A 339 0.29 -24.06 14.32
N ALA A 340 0.78 -22.86 14.07
CA ALA A 340 1.28 -22.40 12.78
C ALA A 340 2.81 -22.48 12.76
N GLU A 341 3.39 -23.25 11.82
CA GLU A 341 4.81 -23.57 11.74
C GLU A 341 5.38 -23.10 10.40
N LEU A 342 6.42 -22.25 10.43
CA LEU A 342 7.20 -21.92 9.23
C LEU A 342 7.96 -23.17 8.74
N ILE A 343 7.62 -23.63 7.55
CA ILE A 343 8.25 -24.85 6.99
C ILE A 343 9.16 -24.57 5.81
N LYS A 344 8.98 -23.44 5.13
CA LYS A 344 9.80 -23.10 3.94
C LYS A 344 9.79 -21.60 3.68
N ILE A 345 10.96 -21.10 3.25
CA ILE A 345 11.16 -19.74 2.76
C ILE A 345 11.62 -19.79 1.30
N TYR A 346 11.07 -18.90 0.46
CA TYR A 346 11.49 -18.68 -0.91
C TYR A 346 11.86 -17.21 -1.10
N ASN A 347 13.12 -16.93 -1.46
CA ASN A 347 13.58 -15.58 -1.77
C ASN A 347 12.92 -15.06 -3.05
N LEU A 348 12.46 -13.82 -3.00
CA LEU A 348 11.82 -13.09 -4.08
C LEU A 348 12.50 -11.72 -4.28
N THR A 349 12.06 -10.92 -5.24
CA THR A 349 12.68 -9.62 -5.55
C THR A 349 12.01 -8.48 -4.82
N GLY A 350 10.68 -8.46 -4.82
CA GLY A 350 9.84 -7.45 -4.17
C GLY A 350 8.39 -7.93 -4.16
N PRO A 351 8.09 -9.04 -3.44
CA PRO A 351 6.78 -9.66 -3.51
C PRO A 351 5.75 -8.79 -2.82
N LEU A 352 4.57 -8.74 -3.43
CA LEU A 352 3.40 -8.01 -2.96
C LEU A 352 2.20 -8.98 -2.92
N GLY A 353 1.11 -8.67 -3.63
CA GLY A 353 -0.08 -9.51 -3.64
C GLY A 353 0.16 -10.91 -4.22
N LEU A 354 -0.62 -11.86 -3.73
CA LEU A 354 -0.57 -13.25 -4.16
C LEU A 354 -1.97 -13.86 -4.24
N SER A 355 -2.13 -14.91 -5.03
CA SER A 355 -3.39 -15.60 -5.21
C SER A 355 -3.16 -17.08 -5.48
N LYS A 356 -4.15 -17.92 -5.17
CA LYS A 356 -4.03 -19.37 -5.38
C LYS A 356 -5.32 -19.96 -5.93
N ASP A 357 -5.22 -20.72 -7.02
CA ASP A 357 -6.31 -21.56 -7.54
C ASP A 357 -5.82 -23.01 -7.69
N GLY A 358 -6.35 -23.88 -6.86
CA GLY A 358 -5.92 -25.27 -6.79
C GLY A 358 -4.43 -25.37 -6.45
N ASN A 359 -3.64 -25.93 -7.37
CA ASN A 359 -2.19 -26.06 -7.22
C ASN A 359 -1.37 -24.92 -7.84
N LEU A 360 -2.02 -23.91 -8.44
CA LEU A 360 -1.34 -22.77 -9.00
C LEU A 360 -1.26 -21.66 -7.96
N LEU A 361 -0.05 -21.19 -7.69
CA LEU A 361 0.24 -20.05 -6.84
C LEU A 361 0.75 -18.91 -7.71
N PHE A 362 0.08 -17.79 -7.66
CA PHE A 362 0.38 -16.56 -8.38
C PHE A 362 1.00 -15.57 -7.41
N ILE A 363 2.13 -14.96 -7.76
CA ILE A 363 2.82 -13.97 -6.93
C ILE A 363 3.17 -12.76 -7.79
N CYS A 364 2.71 -11.59 -7.38
CA CYS A 364 3.21 -10.31 -7.87
C CYS A 364 4.56 -10.02 -7.23
N ASP A 365 5.65 -10.11 -8.00
CA ASP A 365 7.01 -9.93 -7.48
C ASP A 365 7.61 -8.58 -7.92
N GLY A 366 6.83 -7.52 -7.78
CA GLY A 366 7.21 -6.15 -8.10
C GLY A 366 7.76 -6.04 -9.53
N THR A 367 8.96 -5.50 -9.67
CA THR A 367 9.64 -5.31 -10.96
C THR A 367 10.04 -6.60 -11.68
N ASP A 368 10.03 -7.75 -10.98
CA ASP A 368 10.22 -9.08 -11.59
C ASP A 368 8.94 -9.61 -12.26
N GLY A 369 7.82 -8.92 -12.07
CA GLY A 369 6.55 -9.20 -12.70
C GLY A 369 5.73 -10.28 -12.02
N LEU A 370 4.78 -10.86 -12.79
CA LEU A 370 3.95 -11.95 -12.31
C LEU A 370 4.68 -13.27 -12.41
N LYS A 371 4.79 -14.00 -11.31
CA LYS A 371 5.32 -15.37 -11.23
C LYS A 371 4.21 -16.35 -10.90
N ILE A 372 4.15 -17.47 -11.61
CA ILE A 372 3.15 -18.52 -11.42
C ILE A 372 3.86 -19.83 -11.14
N TYR A 373 3.58 -20.41 -9.99
CA TYR A 373 4.23 -21.64 -9.52
C TYR A 373 3.22 -22.79 -9.43
N ASN A 374 3.70 -24.00 -9.67
CA ASN A 374 3.04 -25.22 -9.21
C ASN A 374 3.40 -25.43 -7.72
N ALA A 375 2.39 -25.32 -6.87
CA ALA A 375 2.50 -25.49 -5.42
C ALA A 375 1.95 -26.85 -4.93
N THR A 376 1.93 -27.88 -5.78
CA THR A 376 1.55 -29.26 -5.35
C THR A 376 2.50 -29.75 -4.26
N ASN A 377 3.77 -29.40 -4.35
CA ASN A 377 4.75 -29.62 -3.28
C ASN A 377 5.29 -28.28 -2.79
N VAL A 378 4.77 -27.83 -1.67
CA VAL A 378 5.13 -26.53 -1.07
C VAL A 378 6.59 -26.46 -0.59
N MET A 379 7.26 -27.62 -0.40
CA MET A 379 8.67 -27.68 -0.06
C MET A 379 9.58 -27.47 -1.28
N SER A 380 9.01 -27.51 -2.49
CA SER A 380 9.73 -27.35 -3.76
C SER A 380 8.79 -26.76 -4.82
N LEU A 381 8.49 -25.47 -4.71
CA LEU A 381 7.69 -24.75 -5.71
C LEU A 381 8.37 -24.82 -7.07
N GLN A 382 7.61 -25.12 -8.11
CA GLN A 382 8.09 -25.19 -9.49
C GLN A 382 7.57 -24.00 -10.28
N LEU A 383 8.46 -23.12 -10.73
CA LEU A 383 8.07 -22.01 -11.59
C LEU A 383 7.54 -22.55 -12.93
N ILE A 384 6.28 -22.29 -13.23
CA ILE A 384 5.62 -22.65 -14.49
C ILE A 384 5.80 -21.55 -15.52
N LYS A 385 5.53 -20.29 -15.10
CA LYS A 385 5.52 -19.13 -15.97
C LYS A 385 5.94 -17.87 -15.22
N GLN A 386 6.64 -17.00 -15.92
CA GLN A 386 6.92 -15.63 -15.49
C GLN A 386 6.57 -14.67 -16.61
N PHE A 387 5.97 -13.54 -16.25
CA PHE A 387 5.71 -12.40 -17.14
C PHE A 387 6.55 -11.22 -16.65
N PRO A 388 7.81 -11.11 -17.13
CA PRO A 388 8.73 -10.05 -16.71
C PRO A 388 8.41 -8.71 -17.38
N GLY A 389 9.02 -7.63 -16.89
CA GLY A 389 8.87 -6.29 -17.47
C GLY A 389 7.60 -5.58 -17.04
N LEU A 390 6.89 -6.13 -16.07
CA LEU A 390 5.77 -5.50 -15.36
C LEU A 390 6.22 -5.15 -13.95
N ASP A 391 5.79 -4.02 -13.44
CA ASP A 391 5.89 -3.69 -12.02
C ASP A 391 4.53 -4.02 -11.40
N THR A 392 4.42 -5.26 -10.87
CA THR A 392 3.14 -5.85 -10.46
C THR A 392 2.88 -5.63 -8.99
N TYR A 393 1.61 -5.38 -8.65
CA TYR A 393 1.18 -5.09 -7.29
C TYR A 393 0.25 -6.16 -6.73
N ASP A 394 -0.71 -6.62 -7.55
CA ASP A 394 -1.80 -7.44 -7.07
C ASP A 394 -2.33 -8.42 -8.10
N VAL A 395 -2.87 -9.56 -7.66
CA VAL A 395 -3.44 -10.58 -8.55
C VAL A 395 -4.63 -11.28 -7.92
N ILE A 396 -5.70 -11.46 -8.70
CA ILE A 396 -6.82 -12.36 -8.37
C ILE A 396 -6.92 -13.45 -9.43
N ALA A 397 -6.71 -14.69 -9.02
CA ALA A 397 -6.94 -15.87 -9.85
C ALA A 397 -8.40 -16.33 -9.71
N TRP A 398 -9.22 -16.07 -10.73
CA TRP A 398 -10.65 -16.32 -10.69
C TRP A 398 -11.16 -16.88 -12.00
N ASN A 399 -11.96 -17.97 -11.97
CA ASN A 399 -12.58 -18.56 -13.14
C ASN A 399 -11.63 -18.76 -14.34
N LYS A 400 -10.41 -19.25 -14.06
CA LYS A 400 -9.34 -19.47 -15.04
C LYS A 400 -8.81 -18.19 -15.71
N ASN A 401 -9.15 -17.03 -15.18
CA ASN A 401 -8.61 -15.74 -15.57
C ASN A 401 -7.88 -15.11 -14.37
N ALA A 402 -6.59 -14.79 -14.52
CA ALA A 402 -5.82 -14.05 -13.53
C ALA A 402 -5.85 -12.56 -13.87
N ILE A 403 -6.43 -11.77 -12.97
CA ILE A 403 -6.51 -10.32 -13.11
C ILE A 403 -5.39 -9.72 -12.28
N VAL A 404 -4.50 -8.97 -12.92
CA VAL A 404 -3.26 -8.45 -12.34
C VAL A 404 -3.23 -6.95 -12.41
N VAL A 405 -3.03 -6.31 -11.28
CA VAL A 405 -2.77 -4.86 -11.21
C VAL A 405 -1.27 -4.64 -11.32
N ALA A 406 -0.88 -3.78 -12.23
CA ALA A 406 0.50 -3.35 -12.42
C ALA A 406 0.56 -1.83 -12.57
N LYS A 407 1.75 -1.28 -12.41
CA LYS A 407 2.02 0.17 -12.46
C LYS A 407 1.54 0.84 -13.75
N ASP A 408 1.46 0.12 -14.84
CA ASP A 408 1.12 0.61 -16.17
C ASP A 408 -0.21 0.08 -16.71
N GLY A 409 -1.00 -0.64 -15.88
CA GLY A 409 -2.32 -1.12 -16.28
C GLY A 409 -2.87 -2.29 -15.50
N LEU A 410 -4.08 -2.66 -15.88
CA LEU A 410 -4.76 -3.88 -15.45
C LEU A 410 -4.62 -4.92 -16.55
N TYR A 411 -4.06 -6.08 -16.21
CA TYR A 411 -3.80 -7.19 -17.13
C TYR A 411 -4.72 -8.37 -16.82
N GLN A 412 -5.10 -9.12 -17.84
CA GLN A 412 -5.84 -10.37 -17.69
C GLN A 412 -5.11 -11.51 -18.41
N TYR A 413 -4.88 -12.62 -17.70
CA TYR A 413 -4.21 -13.80 -18.23
C TYR A 413 -5.12 -15.01 -18.14
N ASP A 414 -5.30 -15.73 -19.25
CA ASP A 414 -5.93 -17.06 -19.25
C ASP A 414 -4.93 -18.08 -18.71
N TYR A 415 -5.32 -18.82 -17.66
CA TYR A 415 -4.58 -19.93 -17.10
C TYR A 415 -5.40 -21.24 -17.09
N SER A 416 -6.37 -21.36 -17.99
CA SER A 416 -7.16 -22.60 -18.15
C SER A 416 -6.30 -23.80 -18.51
N ASP A 417 -5.21 -23.58 -19.25
CA ASP A 417 -4.14 -24.54 -19.49
C ASP A 417 -2.83 -24.03 -18.86
N ALA A 418 -2.38 -24.72 -17.82
CA ALA A 418 -1.12 -24.38 -17.12
C ALA A 418 0.13 -24.42 -18.02
N ASN A 419 0.08 -25.15 -19.15
CA ASN A 419 1.18 -25.19 -20.12
C ASN A 419 1.12 -24.04 -21.13
N ASN A 420 0.01 -23.31 -21.19
CA ASN A 420 -0.20 -22.24 -22.18
C ASN A 420 -0.84 -21.01 -21.52
N ILE A 421 -0.29 -20.55 -20.41
CA ILE A 421 -0.74 -19.32 -19.77
C ILE A 421 -0.35 -18.12 -20.63
N HIS A 422 -1.34 -17.27 -21.00
CA HIS A 422 -1.12 -16.17 -21.94
C HIS A 422 -1.98 -14.94 -21.63
N LEU A 423 -1.52 -13.79 -22.10
CA LEU A 423 -2.22 -12.51 -21.96
C LEU A 423 -3.50 -12.51 -22.81
N VAL A 424 -4.62 -12.15 -22.20
CA VAL A 424 -5.94 -12.00 -22.86
C VAL A 424 -6.20 -10.54 -23.21
N SER A 425 -5.97 -9.63 -22.26
CA SER A 425 -6.21 -8.20 -22.45
C SER A 425 -5.40 -7.33 -21.50
N LYS A 426 -5.33 -6.03 -21.82
CA LYS A 426 -4.78 -4.98 -20.97
C LYS A 426 -5.65 -3.74 -21.04
N ILE A 427 -5.94 -3.13 -19.87
CA ILE A 427 -6.40 -1.75 -19.78
C ILE A 427 -5.20 -0.91 -19.35
N SER A 428 -4.73 -0.02 -20.21
CA SER A 428 -3.58 0.84 -19.92
C SER A 428 -3.93 2.00 -19.01
N ILE A 429 -2.98 2.42 -18.18
CA ILE A 429 -3.03 3.67 -17.42
C ILE A 429 -2.78 4.83 -18.38
N ALA A 430 -3.48 5.96 -18.15
CA ALA A 430 -3.16 7.20 -18.85
C ALA A 430 -1.88 7.83 -18.25
N ASN A 431 -0.93 8.07 -19.12
CA ASN A 431 0.30 8.82 -18.78
C ASN A 431 0.01 10.31 -18.58
#